data_dd6603af507d36fd77ccd5f395a7ad76
#
_entry.id   dd6603af507d36fd77ccd5f395a7ad76
#
_cell.length_a   1.000
_cell.length_b   1.000
_cell.length_c   1.000
_cell.angle_alpha   90.00
_cell.angle_beta   90.00
_cell.angle_gamma   90.00
#
_symmetry.space_group_name_H-M   'P 1'
#
loop_
_entity.id
_entity.type
_entity.pdbx_description
1 polymer ?
#
loop_
_entity_poly.entity_id
_entity_poly.type
_entity_poly.pdbx_seq_one_letter_code
_entity_poly.pdbx_strand_id
1 'polypeptide(L)'
;MLVCKKMELGELDESGRRSVTETDETVTIPADTVIAAVGEKPDAEALRAYGAEPNENGRVPFDCGAGVYAAGDALRGPATVVEAIADARRFADAVIGFNKGYMINPAAARDYRETLARKHRLMERQCGEAEAKRCLGCSTVCENCVSSCPNRANAAIKVKGKAQRQIVHIDALCNECGNCAVFCPYSGRPYRDKLTVFADEASFTDSENNGFLLIDKESKTVKLRLNGEVSEVCLTKPNQLERDIEAIILTVINDYGYML
;
A
#
# COMPACT_ATOMS: atom_id res chain seq x y z
N MET A 1 -1.44 -6.30 29.53
CA MET A 1 -0.56 -5.14 29.33
C MET A 1 0.53 -5.55 28.35
N LEU A 2 0.73 -4.80 27.25
CA LEU A 2 1.77 -5.05 26.24
C LEU A 2 2.85 -3.98 26.36
N VAL A 3 4.12 -4.37 26.43
CA VAL A 3 5.28 -3.46 26.43
C VAL A 3 5.94 -3.55 25.06
N CYS A 4 6.01 -2.43 24.36
CA CYS A 4 6.61 -2.32 23.02
C CYS A 4 7.82 -1.41 23.06
N LYS A 5 8.82 -1.70 22.25
CA LYS A 5 9.88 -0.72 21.95
C LYS A 5 9.35 0.31 20.96
N LYS A 6 9.68 1.57 21.19
CA LYS A 6 9.43 2.63 20.22
C LYS A 6 10.42 2.49 19.06
N MET A 7 9.93 2.61 17.86
CA MET A 7 10.72 2.51 16.64
C MET A 7 10.86 3.89 16.00
N GLU A 8 12.01 4.14 15.39
CA GLU A 8 12.24 5.34 14.56
C GLU A 8 12.43 4.94 13.11
N LEU A 9 11.92 5.79 12.21
CA LEU A 9 12.12 5.63 10.78
C LEU A 9 13.51 6.13 10.39
N GLY A 10 14.31 5.26 9.81
CA GLY A 10 15.64 5.56 9.29
C GLY A 10 15.61 6.01 7.83
N GLU A 11 16.76 5.87 7.17
CA GLU A 11 16.95 6.23 5.77
C GLU A 11 16.14 5.34 4.81
N LEU A 12 15.89 5.88 3.62
CA LEU A 12 15.24 5.14 2.54
C LEU A 12 16.17 4.06 1.98
N ASP A 13 15.66 2.84 1.84
CA ASP A 13 16.35 1.79 1.11
C ASP A 13 16.18 1.95 -0.42
N GLU A 14 16.85 1.08 -1.21
CA GLU A 14 16.77 1.07 -2.67
C GLU A 14 15.34 0.87 -3.21
N SER A 15 14.45 0.29 -2.42
CA SER A 15 13.03 0.10 -2.77
C SER A 15 12.18 1.34 -2.45
N GLY A 16 12.77 2.36 -1.82
CA GLY A 16 12.11 3.57 -1.36
C GLY A 16 11.33 3.39 -0.06
N ARG A 17 11.66 2.37 0.74
CA ARG A 17 11.13 2.16 2.09
C ARG A 17 12.09 2.73 3.11
N ARG A 18 11.56 3.29 4.19
CA ARG A 18 12.39 3.64 5.34
C ARG A 18 12.69 2.40 6.18
N SER A 19 13.95 2.25 6.54
CA SER A 19 14.34 1.26 7.56
C SER A 19 13.71 1.63 8.90
N VAL A 20 13.56 0.63 9.78
CA VAL A 20 13.00 0.85 11.11
C VAL A 20 14.06 0.48 12.12
N THR A 21 14.42 1.41 13.01
CA THR A 21 15.44 1.21 14.04
C THR A 21 14.80 1.21 15.43
N GLU A 22 15.20 0.26 16.27
CA GLU A 22 14.75 0.19 17.65
C GLU A 22 15.36 1.33 18.46
N THR A 23 14.56 1.97 19.30
CA THR A 23 15.04 2.91 20.32
C THR A 23 15.08 2.27 21.69
N ASP A 24 15.73 2.93 22.64
CA ASP A 24 15.74 2.49 24.06
C ASP A 24 14.42 2.82 24.77
N GLU A 25 13.52 3.58 24.15
CA GLU A 25 12.24 3.95 24.72
C GLU A 25 11.24 2.80 24.62
N THR A 26 10.46 2.60 25.67
CA THR A 26 9.38 1.62 25.71
C THR A 26 8.05 2.32 25.93
N VAL A 27 7.02 1.80 25.25
CA VAL A 27 5.63 2.22 25.41
C VAL A 27 4.83 1.06 25.96
N THR A 28 4.05 1.33 27.01
CA THR A 28 3.15 0.35 27.60
C THR A 28 1.72 0.59 27.14
N ILE A 29 1.13 -0.41 26.52
CA ILE A 29 -0.22 -0.37 25.98
C ILE A 29 -1.13 -1.24 26.88
N PRO A 30 -2.21 -0.67 27.47
CA PRO A 30 -3.20 -1.49 28.16
C PRO A 30 -3.87 -2.45 27.17
N ALA A 31 -3.85 -3.72 27.48
CA ALA A 31 -4.49 -4.73 26.64
C ALA A 31 -4.93 -5.91 27.51
N ASP A 32 -6.13 -6.42 27.26
CA ASP A 32 -6.65 -7.65 27.88
C ASP A 32 -6.23 -8.87 27.05
N THR A 33 -6.21 -8.72 25.74
CA THR A 33 -5.82 -9.78 24.80
C THR A 33 -4.85 -9.23 23.76
N VAL A 34 -3.80 -9.99 23.47
CA VAL A 34 -2.82 -9.69 22.43
C VAL A 34 -2.85 -10.78 21.37
N ILE A 35 -3.03 -10.40 20.12
CA ILE A 35 -3.02 -11.31 18.98
C ILE A 35 -1.76 -11.02 18.17
N ALA A 36 -0.83 -11.98 18.12
CA ALA A 36 0.34 -11.88 17.28
C ALA A 36 0.00 -12.24 15.83
N ALA A 37 0.06 -11.28 14.94
CA ALA A 37 -0.17 -11.44 13.51
C ALA A 37 1.05 -10.93 12.70
N VAL A 38 2.25 -11.35 13.14
CA VAL A 38 3.55 -10.83 12.66
C VAL A 38 4.14 -11.62 11.49
N GLY A 39 3.34 -12.48 10.89
CA GLY A 39 3.77 -13.39 9.83
C GLY A 39 4.22 -14.75 10.34
N GLU A 40 4.35 -15.67 9.42
CA GLU A 40 4.77 -17.04 9.67
C GLU A 40 6.02 -17.35 8.85
N LYS A 41 6.84 -18.25 9.36
CA LYS A 41 7.96 -18.83 8.62
C LYS A 41 7.71 -20.33 8.47
N PRO A 42 8.09 -20.92 7.33
CA PRO A 42 8.08 -22.37 7.18
C PRO A 42 8.89 -23.03 8.29
N ASP A 43 8.38 -24.14 8.80
CA ASP A 43 9.10 -24.93 9.80
C ASP A 43 10.32 -25.61 9.16
N ALA A 44 11.52 -25.17 9.55
CA ALA A 44 12.78 -25.66 9.01
C ALA A 44 13.00 -27.15 9.29
N GLU A 45 12.52 -27.65 10.42
CA GLU A 45 12.65 -29.05 10.79
C GLU A 45 11.75 -29.95 9.93
N ALA A 46 10.52 -29.51 9.71
CA ALA A 46 9.60 -30.16 8.79
C ALA A 46 10.15 -30.15 7.34
N LEU A 47 10.71 -29.04 6.87
CA LEU A 47 11.30 -28.95 5.53
C LEU A 47 12.46 -29.96 5.37
N ARG A 48 13.35 -30.06 6.37
CA ARG A 48 14.46 -31.05 6.36
C ARG A 48 13.96 -32.48 6.37
N ALA A 49 12.89 -32.75 7.12
CA ALA A 49 12.28 -34.08 7.15
C ALA A 49 11.77 -34.54 5.77
N TYR A 50 11.41 -33.59 4.91
CA TYR A 50 11.04 -33.85 3.50
C TYR A 50 12.23 -33.77 2.53
N GLY A 51 13.44 -33.59 3.00
CA GLY A 51 14.65 -33.51 2.18
C GLY A 51 14.92 -32.13 1.56
N ALA A 52 14.25 -31.09 2.04
CA ALA A 52 14.45 -29.73 1.58
C ALA A 52 15.27 -28.93 2.62
N GLU A 53 16.50 -28.52 2.27
CA GLU A 53 17.35 -27.77 3.17
C GLU A 53 17.07 -26.24 3.06
N PRO A 54 16.54 -25.60 4.10
CA PRO A 54 16.25 -24.16 4.07
C PRO A 54 17.53 -23.32 4.23
N ASN A 55 17.58 -22.19 3.52
CA ASN A 55 18.61 -21.18 3.68
C ASN A 55 18.41 -20.36 4.98
N GLU A 56 19.27 -19.38 5.23
CA GLU A 56 19.22 -18.49 6.40
C GLU A 56 17.88 -17.75 6.57
N ASN A 57 17.16 -17.50 5.46
CA ASN A 57 15.85 -16.87 5.46
C ASN A 57 14.68 -17.88 5.59
N GLY A 58 14.97 -19.16 5.79
CA GLY A 58 13.97 -20.22 5.89
C GLY A 58 13.37 -20.63 4.54
N ARG A 59 13.98 -20.28 3.42
CA ARG A 59 13.50 -20.59 2.06
C ARG A 59 14.29 -21.73 1.48
N VAL A 60 13.63 -22.53 0.64
CA VAL A 60 14.23 -23.66 -0.08
C VAL A 60 14.21 -23.39 -1.59
N PRO A 61 15.14 -23.97 -2.37
CA PRO A 61 15.13 -23.87 -3.84
C PRO A 61 13.88 -24.55 -4.42
N PHE A 62 13.55 -24.21 -5.68
CA PHE A 62 12.44 -24.83 -6.40
C PHE A 62 12.65 -26.34 -6.53
N ASP A 63 13.83 -26.78 -6.92
CA ASP A 63 14.24 -28.18 -6.96
C ASP A 63 15.17 -28.44 -5.77
N CYS A 64 14.69 -29.23 -4.82
CA CYS A 64 15.44 -29.63 -3.64
C CYS A 64 16.24 -30.93 -3.86
N GLY A 65 16.15 -31.53 -5.05
CA GLY A 65 16.76 -32.82 -5.37
C GLY A 65 15.91 -34.02 -4.96
N ALA A 66 16.31 -35.21 -5.39
CA ALA A 66 15.65 -36.48 -5.09
C ALA A 66 14.12 -36.52 -5.40
N GLY A 67 13.65 -35.69 -6.34
CA GLY A 67 12.24 -35.61 -6.69
C GLY A 67 11.39 -34.75 -5.75
N VAL A 68 12.03 -33.99 -4.84
CA VAL A 68 11.39 -33.04 -3.95
C VAL A 68 11.42 -31.66 -4.56
N TYR A 69 10.27 -31.02 -4.63
CA TYR A 69 10.12 -29.67 -5.18
C TYR A 69 9.38 -28.78 -4.17
N ALA A 70 9.69 -27.50 -4.18
CA ALA A 70 9.04 -26.50 -3.32
C ALA A 70 8.30 -25.46 -4.17
N ALA A 71 7.17 -24.98 -3.61
CA ALA A 71 6.35 -23.93 -4.22
C ALA A 71 5.78 -23.00 -3.14
N GLY A 72 5.30 -21.84 -3.53
CA GLY A 72 4.68 -20.86 -2.63
C GLY A 72 5.65 -20.29 -1.61
N ASP A 73 5.18 -20.14 -0.38
CA ASP A 73 5.92 -19.43 0.68
C ASP A 73 7.23 -20.11 1.07
N ALA A 74 7.33 -21.41 0.97
CA ALA A 74 8.57 -22.14 1.22
C ALA A 74 9.68 -21.78 0.20
N LEU A 75 9.31 -21.47 -1.04
CA LEU A 75 10.23 -21.10 -2.11
C LEU A 75 10.61 -19.60 -2.05
N ARG A 76 9.61 -18.72 -1.96
CA ARG A 76 9.79 -17.27 -2.17
C ARG A 76 9.61 -16.44 -0.91
N GLY A 77 9.09 -17.02 0.17
CA GLY A 77 8.60 -16.32 1.35
C GLY A 77 7.14 -15.88 1.21
N PRO A 78 6.57 -15.23 2.21
CA PRO A 78 5.18 -14.78 2.19
C PRO A 78 4.86 -13.98 0.93
N ALA A 79 3.82 -14.42 0.20
CA ALA A 79 3.45 -13.88 -1.09
C ALA A 79 1.93 -13.99 -1.30
N THR A 80 1.46 -13.67 -2.50
CA THR A 80 0.04 -13.77 -2.84
C THR A 80 -0.36 -15.20 -3.18
N VAL A 81 -1.64 -15.52 -2.97
CA VAL A 81 -2.21 -16.81 -3.39
C VAL A 81 -2.01 -17.05 -4.89
N VAL A 82 -2.07 -16.00 -5.70
CA VAL A 82 -1.86 -16.10 -7.17
C VAL A 82 -0.44 -16.54 -7.49
N GLU A 83 0.55 -16.05 -6.77
CA GLU A 83 1.95 -16.45 -6.94
C GLU A 83 2.19 -17.89 -6.48
N ALA A 84 1.57 -18.29 -5.37
CA ALA A 84 1.63 -19.68 -4.93
C ALA A 84 1.02 -20.64 -5.96
N ILE A 85 -0.11 -20.28 -6.58
CA ILE A 85 -0.72 -21.04 -7.69
C ILE A 85 0.20 -21.08 -8.92
N ALA A 86 0.87 -19.96 -9.25
CA ALA A 86 1.81 -19.93 -10.36
C ALA A 86 3.01 -20.84 -10.14
N ASP A 87 3.53 -20.90 -8.91
CA ASP A 87 4.61 -21.81 -8.53
C ASP A 87 4.18 -23.27 -8.58
N ALA A 88 2.99 -23.59 -8.06
CA ALA A 88 2.43 -24.94 -8.15
C ALA A 88 2.25 -25.38 -9.60
N ARG A 89 1.92 -24.47 -10.50
CA ARG A 89 1.81 -24.73 -11.92
C ARG A 89 3.16 -25.04 -12.56
N ARG A 90 4.20 -24.26 -12.25
CA ARG A 90 5.59 -24.53 -12.69
C ARG A 90 6.04 -25.91 -12.21
N PHE A 91 5.69 -26.28 -10.99
CA PHE A 91 5.98 -27.59 -10.45
C PHE A 91 5.29 -28.69 -11.28
N ALA A 92 4.01 -28.57 -11.53
CA ALA A 92 3.26 -29.52 -12.34
C ALA A 92 3.87 -29.69 -13.74
N ASP A 93 4.24 -28.57 -14.39
CA ASP A 93 4.87 -28.56 -15.71
C ASP A 93 6.25 -29.27 -15.67
N ALA A 94 7.04 -29.03 -14.62
CA ALA A 94 8.35 -29.66 -14.46
C ALA A 94 8.26 -31.17 -14.24
N VAL A 95 7.29 -31.63 -13.41
CA VAL A 95 7.13 -33.06 -13.08
C VAL A 95 6.48 -33.86 -14.20
N ILE A 96 5.52 -33.27 -14.91
CA ILE A 96 4.81 -33.97 -15.98
C ILE A 96 5.63 -34.00 -17.28
N GLY A 97 6.75 -33.24 -17.33
CA GLY A 97 7.53 -33.07 -18.56
C GLY A 97 6.72 -32.35 -19.62
N PHE A 98 5.75 -31.55 -19.21
CA PHE A 98 4.79 -30.88 -20.04
C PHE A 98 5.40 -29.62 -20.65
N ASN A 99 6.45 -29.81 -21.44
CA ASN A 99 6.99 -28.78 -22.32
C ASN A 99 6.08 -28.52 -23.55
N LYS A 100 4.95 -29.18 -23.59
CA LYS A 100 3.84 -28.75 -24.45
C LYS A 100 3.04 -27.77 -23.61
N GLY A 101 3.63 -26.59 -23.51
CA GLY A 101 3.02 -25.49 -22.87
C GLY A 101 1.51 -25.66 -22.82
N TYR A 102 0.97 -25.57 -21.63
CA TYR A 102 -0.24 -24.79 -21.56
C TYR A 102 0.08 -23.62 -22.45
N MET A 103 -0.35 -23.71 -23.68
CA MET A 103 -0.42 -22.58 -24.54
C MET A 103 -1.39 -21.68 -23.78
N ILE A 104 -0.83 -20.89 -22.85
CA ILE A 104 -1.45 -19.61 -22.53
C ILE A 104 -1.59 -19.07 -23.92
N ASN A 105 -2.81 -19.23 -24.47
CA ASN A 105 -3.13 -18.67 -25.76
C ASN A 105 -2.53 -17.27 -25.72
N PRO A 106 -1.47 -16.95 -26.48
CA PRO A 106 -0.84 -15.63 -26.40
C PRO A 106 -1.85 -14.54 -26.71
N ALA A 107 -2.96 -14.88 -27.40
CA ALA A 107 -4.14 -14.06 -27.55
C ALA A 107 -5.01 -13.97 -26.26
N ALA A 108 -4.83 -14.88 -25.28
CA ALA A 108 -5.48 -14.80 -23.96
C ALA A 108 -4.53 -14.28 -22.88
N ALA A 109 -3.23 -14.34 -23.08
CA ALA A 109 -2.27 -13.43 -22.44
C ALA A 109 -2.48 -12.05 -23.10
N ARG A 110 -3.66 -11.50 -22.97
CA ARG A 110 -3.87 -10.07 -23.15
C ARG A 110 -2.81 -9.44 -22.28
N ASP A 111 -1.90 -8.71 -22.94
CA ASP A 111 -0.84 -8.02 -22.25
C ASP A 111 -1.51 -7.29 -21.07
N TYR A 112 -1.15 -7.68 -19.86
CA TYR A 112 -1.66 -7.08 -18.64
C TYR A 112 -1.48 -5.55 -18.71
N ARG A 113 -0.40 -5.10 -19.36
CA ARG A 113 -0.12 -3.71 -19.68
C ARG A 113 -1.19 -3.11 -20.60
N GLU A 114 -1.65 -3.85 -21.61
CA GLU A 114 -2.72 -3.38 -22.51
C GLU A 114 -4.07 -3.28 -21.77
N THR A 115 -4.36 -4.22 -20.89
CA THR A 115 -5.56 -4.16 -20.04
C THR A 115 -5.50 -2.99 -19.08
N LEU A 116 -4.33 -2.74 -18.47
CA LEU A 116 -4.11 -1.58 -17.62
C LEU A 116 -4.19 -0.27 -18.42
N ALA A 117 -3.57 -0.22 -19.58
CA ALA A 117 -3.63 0.95 -20.47
C ALA A 117 -5.07 1.27 -20.92
N ARG A 118 -5.90 0.24 -21.17
CA ARG A 118 -7.32 0.45 -21.48
C ARG A 118 -8.10 0.99 -20.28
N LYS A 119 -7.87 0.44 -19.10
CA LYS A 119 -8.48 0.96 -17.86
C LYS A 119 -8.01 2.38 -17.58
N HIS A 120 -6.73 2.65 -17.76
CA HIS A 120 -6.14 3.98 -17.61
C HIS A 120 -6.76 4.99 -18.57
N ARG A 121 -6.92 4.65 -19.85
CA ARG A 121 -7.58 5.53 -20.84
C ARG A 121 -9.03 5.85 -20.49
N LEU A 122 -9.76 4.88 -19.95
CA LEU A 122 -11.13 5.11 -19.47
C LEU A 122 -11.16 6.07 -18.28
N MET A 123 -10.15 5.98 -17.40
CA MET A 123 -10.00 6.89 -16.25
C MET A 123 -9.59 8.30 -16.70
N GLU A 124 -8.67 8.42 -17.64
CA GLU A 124 -8.27 9.72 -18.20
C GLU A 124 -9.44 10.48 -18.81
N ARG A 125 -10.31 9.77 -19.56
CA ARG A 125 -11.51 10.38 -20.15
C ARG A 125 -12.48 10.91 -19.10
N GLN A 126 -12.51 10.29 -17.91
CA GLN A 126 -13.42 10.69 -16.83
C GLN A 126 -12.83 11.77 -15.92
N CYS A 127 -11.52 11.77 -15.75
CA CYS A 127 -10.83 12.57 -14.74
C CYS A 127 -10.01 13.72 -15.32
N GLY A 128 -9.78 13.79 -16.64
CA GLY A 128 -8.93 14.79 -17.30
C GLY A 128 -7.44 14.43 -17.25
N GLU A 129 -6.58 15.34 -17.72
CA GLU A 129 -5.19 15.05 -18.07
C GLU A 129 -4.20 15.11 -16.88
N ALA A 130 -4.58 15.74 -15.78
CA ALA A 130 -3.64 15.93 -14.65
C ALA A 130 -3.41 14.62 -13.88
N GLU A 131 -2.16 14.35 -13.52
CA GLU A 131 -1.72 13.16 -12.76
C GLU A 131 -2.41 13.06 -11.39
N ALA A 132 -2.65 14.19 -10.71
CA ALA A 132 -3.44 14.25 -9.48
C ALA A 132 -4.88 13.73 -9.71
N LYS A 133 -5.46 14.00 -10.87
CA LYS A 133 -6.79 13.50 -11.26
C LYS A 133 -6.76 12.00 -11.51
N ARG A 134 -5.67 11.46 -12.03
CA ARG A 134 -5.46 10.02 -12.15
C ARG A 134 -5.49 9.35 -10.79
N CYS A 135 -4.80 9.89 -9.79
CA CYS A 135 -4.82 9.39 -8.42
C CYS A 135 -6.21 9.47 -7.79
N LEU A 136 -6.94 10.54 -8.00
CA LEU A 136 -8.32 10.68 -7.55
C LEU A 136 -9.27 9.71 -8.28
N GLY A 137 -9.00 9.42 -9.55
CA GLY A 137 -9.74 8.45 -10.34
C GLY A 137 -9.46 6.99 -9.98
N CYS A 138 -8.33 6.69 -9.34
CA CYS A 138 -7.96 5.33 -8.95
C CYS A 138 -9.02 4.67 -8.07
N SER A 139 -9.66 5.39 -7.15
CA SER A 139 -10.74 4.88 -6.31
C SER A 139 -12.01 4.51 -7.10
N THR A 140 -12.13 4.98 -8.32
CA THR A 140 -13.24 4.67 -9.23
C THR A 140 -13.20 3.22 -9.72
N VAL A 141 -12.01 2.67 -9.87
CA VAL A 141 -11.77 1.39 -10.54
C VAL A 141 -11.39 0.29 -9.56
N CYS A 142 -10.59 0.63 -8.55
CA CYS A 142 -10.17 -0.30 -7.52
C CYS A 142 -9.84 0.44 -6.23
N GLU A 143 -9.92 -0.25 -5.11
CA GLU A 143 -9.53 0.22 -3.79
C GLU A 143 -8.43 -0.71 -3.21
N ASN A 144 -7.60 -1.28 -4.07
CA ASN A 144 -6.56 -2.23 -3.66
C ASN A 144 -5.63 -1.65 -2.60
N CYS A 145 -5.27 -0.37 -2.73
CA CYS A 145 -4.41 0.30 -1.74
C CYS A 145 -5.09 0.43 -0.36
N VAL A 146 -6.42 0.50 -0.30
CA VAL A 146 -7.19 0.48 0.96
C VAL A 146 -7.21 -0.94 1.53
N SER A 147 -7.51 -1.93 0.69
CA SER A 147 -7.64 -3.33 1.09
C SER A 147 -6.31 -3.98 1.48
N SER A 148 -5.23 -3.62 0.79
CA SER A 148 -3.89 -4.19 1.00
C SER A 148 -3.11 -3.52 2.13
N CYS A 149 -3.58 -2.38 2.66
CA CYS A 149 -2.88 -1.68 3.73
C CYS A 149 -3.16 -2.34 5.09
N PRO A 150 -2.15 -2.98 5.74
CA PRO A 150 -2.35 -3.65 7.02
C PRO A 150 -2.70 -2.65 8.13
N ASN A 151 -2.19 -1.43 8.03
CA ASN A 151 -2.38 -0.37 9.04
C ASN A 151 -3.59 0.52 8.73
N ARG A 152 -4.32 0.27 7.63
CA ARG A 152 -5.44 1.09 7.17
C ARG A 152 -5.10 2.56 6.95
N ALA A 153 -3.85 2.84 6.62
CA ALA A 153 -3.36 4.19 6.33
C ALA A 153 -3.93 4.78 5.03
N ASN A 154 -4.52 3.97 4.15
CA ASN A 154 -5.26 4.45 2.99
C ASN A 154 -6.76 4.27 3.26
N ALA A 155 -7.54 5.32 3.15
CA ALA A 155 -8.97 5.31 3.41
C ALA A 155 -9.78 5.80 2.20
N ALA A 156 -10.86 5.11 1.89
CA ALA A 156 -11.79 5.49 0.83
C ALA A 156 -12.93 6.34 1.43
N ILE A 157 -12.98 7.60 1.07
CA ILE A 157 -13.96 8.58 1.56
C ILE A 157 -15.03 8.89 0.49
N LYS A 158 -16.23 9.21 0.91
CA LYS A 158 -17.33 9.58 0.03
C LYS A 158 -17.46 11.11 -0.03
N VAL A 159 -16.99 11.70 -1.11
CA VAL A 159 -17.07 13.14 -1.33
C VAL A 159 -18.40 13.51 -1.98
N LYS A 160 -19.11 14.51 -1.42
CA LYS A 160 -20.39 14.98 -1.96
C LYS A 160 -20.23 15.47 -3.40
N GLY A 161 -21.13 15.02 -4.27
CA GLY A 161 -21.11 15.39 -5.69
C GLY A 161 -20.17 14.56 -6.54
N LYS A 162 -19.39 13.64 -5.96
CA LYS A 162 -18.58 12.66 -6.69
C LYS A 162 -19.33 11.32 -6.76
N ALA A 163 -19.40 10.73 -7.93
CA ALA A 163 -19.98 9.40 -8.11
C ALA A 163 -19.17 8.31 -7.43
N GLN A 164 -17.87 8.53 -7.35
CA GLN A 164 -16.88 7.56 -6.87
C GLN A 164 -16.25 8.02 -5.54
N ARG A 165 -15.88 7.06 -4.71
CA ARG A 165 -15.10 7.34 -3.51
C ARG A 165 -13.71 7.85 -3.88
N GLN A 166 -13.16 8.69 -3.04
CA GLN A 166 -11.79 9.21 -3.16
C GLN A 166 -10.92 8.54 -2.13
N ILE A 167 -9.62 8.42 -2.42
CA ILE A 167 -8.68 7.82 -1.47
C ILE A 167 -7.81 8.91 -0.88
N VAL A 168 -7.73 8.94 0.42
CA VAL A 168 -6.80 9.76 1.19
C VAL A 168 -5.80 8.86 1.92
N HIS A 169 -4.63 9.37 2.16
CA HIS A 169 -3.58 8.73 2.94
C HIS A 169 -3.52 9.35 4.34
N ILE A 170 -3.38 8.53 5.37
CA ILE A 170 -3.29 8.97 6.77
C ILE A 170 -1.86 8.69 7.23
N ASP A 171 -1.07 9.74 7.35
CA ASP A 171 0.35 9.65 7.65
C ASP A 171 0.61 8.92 8.98
N ALA A 172 -0.08 9.32 10.04
CA ALA A 172 0.06 8.75 11.39
C ALA A 172 -0.17 7.23 11.48
N LEU A 173 -0.84 6.63 10.49
CA LEU A 173 -1.07 5.19 10.43
C LEU A 173 -0.09 4.47 9.48
N CYS A 174 0.71 5.20 8.72
CA CYS A 174 1.61 4.65 7.73
C CYS A 174 2.98 4.31 8.33
N ASN A 175 3.46 3.11 8.07
CA ASN A 175 4.83 2.69 8.36
C ASN A 175 5.67 2.52 7.08
N GLU A 176 5.23 3.07 5.98
CA GLU A 176 5.87 3.04 4.66
C GLU A 176 6.27 1.62 4.18
N CYS A 177 5.51 0.59 4.57
CA CYS A 177 5.82 -0.81 4.21
C CYS A 177 5.74 -1.10 2.71
N GLY A 178 5.19 -0.19 1.90
CA GLY A 178 5.10 -0.32 0.45
C GLY A 178 4.04 -1.30 -0.08
N ASN A 179 3.29 -2.02 0.75
CA ASN A 179 2.29 -2.98 0.29
C ASN A 179 1.29 -2.38 -0.69
N CYS A 180 0.80 -1.17 -0.40
CA CYS A 180 -0.15 -0.48 -1.28
C CYS A 180 0.43 -0.18 -2.67
N ALA A 181 1.75 0.00 -2.79
CA ALA A 181 2.43 0.18 -4.07
C ALA A 181 2.60 -1.16 -4.81
N VAL A 182 2.96 -2.22 -4.10
CA VAL A 182 3.11 -3.57 -4.68
C VAL A 182 1.80 -4.04 -5.32
N PHE A 183 0.66 -3.80 -4.65
CA PHE A 183 -0.65 -4.21 -5.14
C PHE A 183 -1.33 -3.16 -6.02
N CYS A 184 -0.68 -2.05 -6.32
CA CYS A 184 -1.26 -1.02 -7.19
C CYS A 184 -1.24 -1.46 -8.65
N PRO A 185 -2.40 -1.66 -9.31
CA PRO A 185 -2.45 -2.10 -10.71
C PRO A 185 -1.98 -1.02 -11.68
N TYR A 186 -1.74 0.19 -11.21
CA TYR A 186 -1.29 1.35 -12.00
C TYR A 186 0.16 1.71 -11.73
N SER A 187 0.91 0.86 -11.03
CA SER A 187 2.30 1.12 -10.62
C SER A 187 2.48 2.42 -9.83
N GLY A 188 1.42 2.85 -9.14
CA GLY A 188 1.46 4.01 -8.26
C GLY A 188 2.02 3.65 -6.88
N ARG A 189 2.37 4.69 -6.13
CA ARG A 189 2.77 4.60 -4.73
C ARG A 189 1.73 5.31 -3.85
N PRO A 190 0.58 4.68 -3.54
CA PRO A 190 -0.53 5.35 -2.88
C PRO A 190 -0.17 6.06 -1.57
N TYR A 191 0.83 5.55 -0.83
CA TYR A 191 1.34 6.18 0.38
C TYR A 191 2.09 7.51 0.13
N ARG A 192 2.42 7.82 -1.13
CA ARG A 192 3.02 9.09 -1.58
C ARG A 192 2.12 9.87 -2.53
N ASP A 193 1.40 9.15 -3.40
CA ASP A 193 0.67 9.76 -4.51
C ASP A 193 -0.72 10.28 -4.09
N LYS A 194 -1.25 9.82 -2.92
CA LYS A 194 -2.56 10.27 -2.43
C LYS A 194 -2.44 11.52 -1.59
N LEU A 195 -3.50 12.32 -1.57
CA LEU A 195 -3.57 13.46 -0.66
C LEU A 195 -3.43 12.96 0.78
N THR A 196 -2.40 13.43 1.47
CA THR A 196 -2.03 12.96 2.80
C THR A 196 -2.68 13.83 3.88
N VAL A 197 -3.19 13.18 4.90
CA VAL A 197 -3.71 13.81 6.13
C VAL A 197 -2.64 13.69 7.19
N PHE A 198 -2.15 14.83 7.70
CA PHE A 198 -1.14 14.89 8.73
C PHE A 198 -1.77 15.19 10.09
N ALA A 199 -1.31 14.54 11.14
CA ALA A 199 -1.82 14.71 12.49
C ALA A 199 -1.14 15.89 13.23
N ASP A 200 0.11 16.19 12.90
CA ASP A 200 0.88 17.24 13.58
C ASP A 200 1.91 17.91 12.65
N GLU A 201 2.52 18.97 13.15
CA GLU A 201 3.51 19.78 12.43
C GLU A 201 4.81 19.03 12.16
N ALA A 202 5.19 18.09 13.02
CA ALA A 202 6.42 17.32 12.87
C ALA A 202 6.28 16.37 11.68
N SER A 203 5.19 15.61 11.62
CA SER A 203 4.88 14.71 10.50
C SER A 203 4.69 15.46 9.19
N PHE A 204 4.05 16.63 9.22
CA PHE A 204 3.94 17.48 8.04
C PHE A 204 5.29 17.94 7.54
N THR A 205 6.22 18.31 8.42
CA THR A 205 7.54 18.83 8.04
C THR A 205 8.48 17.74 7.54
N ASP A 206 8.44 16.56 8.16
CA ASP A 206 9.27 15.40 7.79
C ASP A 206 8.86 14.76 6.45
N SER A 207 7.66 14.99 6.00
CA SER A 207 7.14 14.40 4.76
C SER A 207 7.26 15.39 3.57
N GLU A 208 7.44 14.85 2.36
CA GLU A 208 7.35 15.59 1.09
C GLU A 208 5.99 15.41 0.39
N ASN A 209 5.11 14.59 0.94
CA ASN A 209 3.83 14.27 0.31
C ASN A 209 2.93 15.50 0.14
N ASN A 210 2.20 15.53 -0.97
CA ASN A 210 1.07 16.45 -1.10
C ASN A 210 0.02 16.10 -0.05
N GLY A 211 -0.39 17.09 0.74
CA GLY A 211 -1.30 16.82 1.84
C GLY A 211 -1.59 18.05 2.68
N PHE A 212 -2.34 17.86 3.75
CA PHE A 212 -2.73 18.96 4.61
C PHE A 212 -2.69 18.59 6.09
N LEU A 213 -2.43 19.59 6.90
CA LEU A 213 -2.53 19.58 8.36
C LEU A 213 -3.65 20.54 8.76
N LEU A 214 -4.57 20.11 9.60
CA LEU A 214 -5.61 20.97 10.13
C LEU A 214 -5.03 21.87 11.25
N ILE A 215 -5.06 23.19 11.04
CA ILE A 215 -4.59 24.17 12.02
C ILE A 215 -5.73 24.58 12.96
N ASP A 216 -6.88 24.94 12.38
CA ASP A 216 -8.05 25.38 13.12
C ASP A 216 -9.33 24.77 12.53
N LYS A 217 -10.05 24.04 13.39
CA LYS A 217 -11.27 23.34 13.03
C LYS A 217 -12.47 24.29 12.83
N GLU A 218 -12.54 25.39 13.57
CA GLU A 218 -13.67 26.32 13.48
C GLU A 218 -13.63 27.12 12.18
N SER A 219 -12.51 27.72 11.89
CA SER A 219 -12.30 28.44 10.63
C SER A 219 -12.00 27.52 9.45
N LYS A 220 -11.78 26.20 9.69
CA LYS A 220 -11.32 25.24 8.70
C LYS A 220 -10.05 25.70 7.99
N THR A 221 -9.11 26.21 8.76
CA THR A 221 -7.82 26.63 8.26
C THR A 221 -6.88 25.44 8.25
N VAL A 222 -6.25 25.20 7.10
CA VAL A 222 -5.30 24.10 6.90
C VAL A 222 -3.97 24.64 6.41
N LYS A 223 -2.89 23.99 6.83
CA LYS A 223 -1.58 24.11 6.19
C LYS A 223 -1.55 23.05 5.10
N LEU A 224 -1.34 23.47 3.87
CA LEU A 224 -1.45 22.65 2.68
C LEU A 224 -0.13 22.62 1.93
N ARG A 225 0.30 21.44 1.52
CA ARG A 225 1.40 21.24 0.57
C ARG A 225 0.85 20.66 -0.72
N LEU A 226 1.09 21.37 -1.83
CA LEU A 226 0.78 20.91 -3.18
C LEU A 226 1.97 21.20 -4.09
N ASN A 227 2.47 20.15 -4.77
CA ASN A 227 3.60 20.26 -5.70
C ASN A 227 4.86 20.91 -5.09
N GLY A 228 5.09 20.65 -3.80
CA GLY A 228 6.21 21.22 -3.04
C GLY A 228 5.97 22.63 -2.47
N GLU A 229 4.90 23.32 -2.88
CA GLU A 229 4.54 24.63 -2.32
C GLU A 229 3.69 24.46 -1.07
N VAL A 230 4.06 25.19 -0.01
CA VAL A 230 3.34 25.21 1.27
C VAL A 230 2.60 26.53 1.42
N SER A 231 1.32 26.45 1.76
CA SER A 231 0.46 27.61 2.01
C SER A 231 -0.54 27.34 3.14
N GLU A 232 -1.02 28.39 3.77
CA GLU A 232 -2.17 28.33 4.69
C GLU A 232 -3.44 28.74 3.95
N VAL A 233 -4.46 27.91 4.03
CA VAL A 233 -5.74 28.13 3.33
C VAL A 233 -6.89 28.06 4.31
N CYS A 234 -7.68 29.13 4.38
CA CYS A 234 -8.94 29.15 5.12
C CYS A 234 -10.09 28.75 4.18
N LEU A 235 -10.67 27.56 4.40
CA LEU A 235 -11.68 26.98 3.51
C LEU A 235 -13.08 27.57 3.71
N THR A 236 -13.28 28.44 4.72
CA THR A 236 -14.54 29.20 4.90
C THR A 236 -14.56 30.51 4.14
N LYS A 237 -13.43 30.90 3.50
CA LYS A 237 -13.28 32.12 2.71
C LYS A 237 -13.03 31.78 1.25
N PRO A 238 -13.31 32.71 0.32
CA PRO A 238 -12.90 32.53 -1.08
C PRO A 238 -11.39 32.26 -1.18
N ASN A 239 -11.03 31.18 -1.86
CA ASN A 239 -9.66 30.75 -2.04
C ASN A 239 -9.43 30.35 -3.50
N GLN A 240 -8.16 30.10 -3.89
CA GLN A 240 -7.77 29.69 -5.24
C GLN A 240 -7.55 28.19 -5.37
N LEU A 241 -7.94 27.41 -4.35
CA LEU A 241 -7.73 25.97 -4.36
C LEU A 241 -8.60 25.28 -5.42
N GLU A 242 -8.06 24.24 -6.04
CA GLU A 242 -8.84 23.40 -6.95
C GLU A 242 -10.06 22.79 -6.20
N ARG A 243 -11.25 22.92 -6.78
CA ARG A 243 -12.52 22.53 -6.16
C ARG A 243 -12.55 21.07 -5.69
N ASP A 244 -11.86 20.19 -6.38
CA ASP A 244 -11.82 18.76 -6.02
C ASP A 244 -10.98 18.54 -4.77
N ILE A 245 -9.85 19.22 -4.63
CA ILE A 245 -8.98 19.17 -3.45
C ILE A 245 -9.70 19.79 -2.26
N GLU A 246 -10.29 20.95 -2.44
CA GLU A 246 -11.10 21.61 -1.41
C GLU A 246 -12.24 20.70 -0.89
N ALA A 247 -12.98 20.07 -1.82
CA ALA A 247 -14.06 19.16 -1.47
C ALA A 247 -13.57 17.92 -0.68
N ILE A 248 -12.40 17.37 -1.01
CA ILE A 248 -11.79 16.27 -0.26
C ILE A 248 -11.42 16.72 1.15
N ILE A 249 -10.73 17.84 1.29
CA ILE A 249 -10.29 18.38 2.59
C ILE A 249 -11.50 18.66 3.48
N LEU A 250 -12.51 19.36 2.95
CA LEU A 250 -13.75 19.65 3.67
C LEU A 250 -14.48 18.37 4.09
N THR A 251 -14.49 17.36 3.24
CA THR A 251 -15.10 16.05 3.56
C THR A 251 -14.35 15.37 4.72
N VAL A 252 -13.01 15.37 4.70
CA VAL A 252 -12.24 14.81 5.82
C VAL A 252 -12.53 15.56 7.12
N ILE A 253 -12.52 16.89 7.11
CA ILE A 253 -12.77 17.70 8.31
C ILE A 253 -14.17 17.46 8.87
N ASN A 254 -15.20 17.40 8.02
CA ASN A 254 -16.59 17.33 8.47
C ASN A 254 -17.03 15.91 8.83
N ASP A 255 -16.66 14.92 8.00
CA ASP A 255 -17.27 13.59 8.05
C ASP A 255 -16.30 12.50 8.53
N TYR A 256 -14.99 12.77 8.48
CA TYR A 256 -13.94 11.80 8.81
C TYR A 256 -12.92 12.35 9.82
N GLY A 257 -13.36 13.15 10.77
CA GLY A 257 -12.52 13.84 11.75
C GLY A 257 -11.61 12.94 12.60
N TYR A 258 -11.82 11.63 12.58
CA TYR A 258 -10.95 10.65 13.23
C TYR A 258 -9.60 10.45 12.52
N MET A 259 -9.43 11.02 11.33
CA MET A 259 -8.18 10.98 10.54
C MET A 259 -7.24 12.15 10.86
N LEU A 260 -7.72 13.13 11.67
CA LEU A 260 -7.05 14.39 11.97
C LEU A 260 -6.35 14.36 13.31
#